data_779797213dbbba3057d45f0dc0891a98
#
_entry.id   779797213dbbba3057d45f0dc0891a98
#
_cell.length_a   1.000
_cell.length_b   1.000
_cell.length_c   1.000
_cell.angle_alpha   90.00
_cell.angle_beta   90.00
_cell.angle_gamma   90.00
#
_symmetry.space_group_name_H-M   'P 1'
#
loop_
_entity.id
_entity.type
_entity.pdbx_description
1 polymer ?
#
loop_
_entity_poly.entity_id
_entity_poly.type
_entity_poly.pdbx_seq_one_letter_code
_entity_poly.pdbx_strand_id
1 'polypeptide(L)'
;MKSRNFTPKGAIQVFEAENPEEFYKTYVQAGEVLTITNPMIVKKELGKTGGKYENTAYQLDFGSAYVTETVVNNVPKIEPKKDVVIDHLSKESLDGKDVKLNQTFNYKLVGSLIPKDRSEQLFEYKFRDDYDETHDDYQSIYQVFATVDFETSDGQKFKAGDELTKFTSQVVDKAKGKVDISFDDAFLKSILETFEFQAEVYLQMTRIQSGTVENTYSHTVNGVEVVSNTVVTHTPEEPKPEPKTPEEHPQEPKNPSLPNTGTASSMLGYVGSGILSMLGLVGIKRKKD
;
A
#
# COMPACT_ATOMS: atom_id res chain seq x y z
N MET A 1 -22.92 -5.04 43.17
CA MET A 1 -21.53 -4.63 42.86
C MET A 1 -21.56 -3.38 41.99
N LYS A 2 -20.89 -2.31 42.37
CA LYS A 2 -20.76 -1.09 41.59
C LYS A 2 -19.43 -1.07 40.84
N SER A 3 -19.42 -0.64 39.59
CA SER A 3 -18.21 -0.41 38.83
C SER A 3 -18.02 1.08 38.59
N ARG A 4 -16.81 1.59 38.80
CA ARG A 4 -16.45 2.99 38.56
C ARG A 4 -15.19 3.05 37.69
N ASN A 5 -15.19 3.91 36.69
CA ASN A 5 -14.03 4.19 35.86
C ASN A 5 -13.41 5.51 36.26
N PHE A 6 -12.12 5.51 36.53
CA PHE A 6 -11.34 6.71 36.78
C PHE A 6 -10.44 7.02 35.59
N THR A 7 -10.62 8.18 34.98
CA THR A 7 -9.73 8.71 33.93
C THR A 7 -9.12 10.02 34.43
N PRO A 8 -7.83 10.42 34.18
CA PRO A 8 -7.37 10.62 32.82
C PRO A 8 -6.00 10.05 32.44
N LYS A 9 -5.26 9.35 33.24
CA LYS A 9 -3.95 8.77 32.84
C LYS A 9 -3.76 7.35 33.36
N GLY A 10 -4.37 6.42 32.70
CA GLY A 10 -4.46 5.02 33.06
C GLY A 10 -5.89 4.73 33.46
N ALA A 11 -6.56 3.85 32.71
CA ALA A 11 -7.90 3.43 33.10
C ALA A 11 -7.79 2.58 34.33
N ILE A 12 -8.22 3.13 35.46
CA ILE A 12 -8.44 2.35 36.68
C ILE A 12 -9.92 2.02 36.73
N GLN A 13 -10.24 0.73 36.71
CA GLN A 13 -11.59 0.25 36.92
C GLN A 13 -11.67 -0.35 38.33
N VAL A 14 -12.62 0.14 39.14
CA VAL A 14 -12.87 -0.31 40.49
C VAL A 14 -14.18 -1.07 40.54
N PHE A 15 -14.15 -2.28 41.06
CA PHE A 15 -15.32 -3.10 41.39
C PHE A 15 -15.49 -3.12 42.92
N GLU A 16 -16.59 -2.60 43.40
CA GLU A 16 -16.86 -2.45 44.84
C GLU A 16 -18.18 -3.14 45.19
N ALA A 17 -18.18 -3.93 46.26
CA ALA A 17 -19.40 -4.44 46.80
C ALA A 17 -20.18 -3.32 47.52
N GLU A 18 -21.48 -3.17 47.24
CA GLU A 18 -22.33 -2.15 47.91
C GLU A 18 -22.53 -2.44 49.37
N ASN A 19 -22.69 -3.72 49.71
CA ASN A 19 -22.73 -4.23 51.06
C ASN A 19 -21.70 -5.38 51.17
N PRO A 20 -20.50 -5.13 51.70
CA PRO A 20 -19.45 -6.15 51.76
C PRO A 20 -19.85 -7.38 52.59
N GLU A 21 -20.54 -7.19 53.70
CA GLU A 21 -20.93 -8.29 54.57
C GLU A 21 -21.91 -9.24 53.88
N GLU A 22 -22.93 -8.71 53.24
CA GLU A 22 -23.91 -9.48 52.48
C GLU A 22 -23.26 -10.14 51.26
N PHE A 23 -22.36 -9.44 50.56
CA PHE A 23 -21.64 -9.93 49.44
C PHE A 23 -20.80 -11.15 49.77
N TYR A 24 -20.03 -11.11 50.83
CA TYR A 24 -19.22 -12.24 51.28
C TYR A 24 -20.10 -13.42 51.75
N LYS A 25 -21.18 -13.18 52.45
CA LYS A 25 -22.11 -14.24 52.84
C LYS A 25 -22.80 -14.93 51.67
N THR A 26 -23.05 -14.19 50.62
CA THR A 26 -23.85 -14.68 49.47
C THR A 26 -23.00 -15.28 48.35
N TYR A 27 -21.86 -14.65 48.04
CA TYR A 27 -21.10 -14.93 46.82
C TYR A 27 -19.68 -15.44 47.03
N VAL A 28 -19.11 -15.34 48.25
CA VAL A 28 -17.73 -15.77 48.54
C VAL A 28 -17.72 -16.57 49.83
N GLN A 29 -17.99 -17.85 49.71
CA GLN A 29 -17.89 -18.77 50.85
C GLN A 29 -16.44 -19.22 51.05
N ALA A 30 -16.12 -19.75 52.22
CA ALA A 30 -14.77 -20.17 52.53
C ALA A 30 -14.26 -21.22 51.52
N GLY A 31 -13.19 -20.93 50.84
CA GLY A 31 -12.57 -21.77 49.79
C GLY A 31 -13.12 -21.57 48.37
N GLU A 32 -14.07 -20.65 48.19
CA GLU A 32 -14.56 -20.30 46.85
C GLU A 32 -13.70 -19.19 46.18
N VAL A 33 -13.66 -19.20 44.86
CA VAL A 33 -12.95 -18.22 44.04
C VAL A 33 -13.97 -17.33 43.33
N LEU A 34 -13.87 -16.02 43.53
CA LEU A 34 -14.64 -15.04 42.77
C LEU A 34 -13.88 -14.66 41.51
N THR A 35 -14.49 -14.91 40.33
CA THR A 35 -13.93 -14.51 39.05
C THR A 35 -14.67 -13.27 38.55
N ILE A 36 -13.92 -12.22 38.22
CA ILE A 36 -14.43 -11.02 37.58
C ILE A 36 -13.86 -10.98 36.18
N THR A 37 -14.73 -11.07 35.16
CA THR A 37 -14.34 -10.94 33.73
C THR A 37 -14.65 -9.53 33.26
N ASN A 38 -13.62 -8.84 32.75
CA ASN A 38 -13.74 -7.52 32.21
C ASN A 38 -13.29 -7.54 30.72
N PRO A 39 -14.22 -7.64 29.76
CA PRO A 39 -13.87 -7.66 28.33
C PRO A 39 -13.33 -6.31 27.90
N MET A 40 -12.19 -6.31 27.21
CA MET A 40 -11.55 -5.13 26.66
C MET A 40 -11.34 -5.30 25.16
N ILE A 41 -11.41 -4.19 24.41
CA ILE A 41 -11.12 -4.15 22.99
C ILE A 41 -9.92 -3.24 22.78
N VAL A 42 -8.92 -3.75 22.06
CA VAL A 42 -7.76 -2.95 21.63
C VAL A 42 -8.22 -1.92 20.61
N LYS A 43 -7.85 -0.66 20.82
CA LYS A 43 -8.20 0.41 19.86
C LYS A 43 -7.49 0.20 18.54
N LYS A 44 -8.20 0.40 17.42
CA LYS A 44 -7.69 0.21 16.05
C LYS A 44 -6.43 1.03 15.74
N GLU A 45 -6.33 2.24 16.29
CA GLU A 45 -5.17 3.13 16.11
C GLU A 45 -3.86 2.49 16.59
N LEU A 46 -3.94 1.56 17.52
CA LEU A 46 -2.78 0.87 18.08
C LEU A 46 -2.19 -0.16 17.12
N GLY A 47 -2.97 -0.69 16.18
CA GLY A 47 -2.46 -1.49 15.06
C GLY A 47 -1.50 -0.71 14.16
N LYS A 48 -1.63 0.62 14.07
CA LYS A 48 -0.75 1.49 13.28
C LYS A 48 0.60 1.75 13.94
N THR A 49 0.63 1.77 15.28
CA THR A 49 1.84 2.10 16.06
C THR A 49 2.47 0.90 16.73
N GLY A 50 1.70 -0.17 16.89
CA GLY A 50 2.04 -1.25 17.79
C GLY A 50 2.04 -0.80 19.25
N GLY A 51 2.34 -1.67 20.17
CA GLY A 51 2.49 -1.30 21.55
C GLY A 51 2.53 -2.48 22.52
N LYS A 52 2.95 -2.17 23.73
CA LYS A 52 2.96 -3.08 24.88
C LYS A 52 1.95 -2.58 25.88
N TYR A 53 1.04 -3.46 26.29
CA TYR A 53 0.02 -3.17 27.29
C TYR A 53 0.28 -3.99 28.53
N GLU A 54 0.31 -3.31 29.64
CA GLU A 54 0.50 -3.90 30.97
C GLU A 54 -0.77 -3.71 31.78
N ASN A 55 -1.24 -4.78 32.37
CA ASN A 55 -2.38 -4.76 33.29
C ASN A 55 -2.03 -5.40 34.60
N THR A 56 -2.30 -4.69 35.70
CA THR A 56 -2.08 -5.16 37.07
C THR A 56 -3.39 -5.00 37.83
N ALA A 57 -3.82 -6.02 38.52
CA ALA A 57 -4.99 -5.95 39.39
C ALA A 57 -4.58 -5.80 40.84
N TYR A 58 -5.43 -5.12 41.59
CA TYR A 58 -5.31 -4.91 43.05
C TYR A 58 -6.58 -5.41 43.71
N GLN A 59 -6.41 -6.17 44.78
CA GLN A 59 -7.51 -6.55 45.67
C GLN A 59 -7.33 -5.84 47.00
N LEU A 60 -8.37 -5.16 47.45
CA LEU A 60 -8.44 -4.55 48.77
C LEU A 60 -9.45 -5.34 49.58
N ASP A 61 -9.00 -5.96 50.64
CA ASP A 61 -9.82 -6.79 51.50
C ASP A 61 -9.42 -6.61 52.95
N PHE A 62 -10.39 -6.37 53.82
CA PHE A 62 -10.22 -6.17 55.26
C PHE A 62 -9.04 -5.25 55.65
N GLY A 63 -8.82 -4.18 54.89
CA GLY A 63 -7.73 -3.22 55.07
C GLY A 63 -6.36 -3.69 54.60
N SER A 64 -6.26 -4.85 53.96
CA SER A 64 -5.05 -5.35 53.30
C SER A 64 -5.15 -5.18 51.79
N ALA A 65 -4.01 -4.84 51.16
CA ALA A 65 -3.91 -4.73 49.70
C ALA A 65 -3.06 -5.87 49.15
N TYR A 66 -3.58 -6.55 48.17
CA TYR A 66 -2.89 -7.58 47.39
C TYR A 66 -2.73 -7.11 45.97
N VAL A 67 -1.56 -7.32 45.41
CA VAL A 67 -1.23 -6.94 44.01
C VAL A 67 -0.97 -8.21 43.22
N THR A 68 -1.57 -8.33 42.06
CA THR A 68 -1.29 -9.45 41.14
C THR A 68 0.02 -9.23 40.42
N GLU A 69 0.52 -10.26 39.75
CA GLU A 69 1.52 -10.09 38.70
C GLU A 69 0.96 -9.21 37.57
N THR A 70 1.85 -8.48 36.93
CA THR A 70 1.49 -7.67 35.75
C THR A 70 1.38 -8.58 34.53
N VAL A 71 0.22 -8.58 33.90
CA VAL A 71 0.01 -9.25 32.63
C VAL A 71 0.40 -8.32 31.50
N VAL A 72 1.16 -8.83 30.54
CA VAL A 72 1.66 -8.06 29.39
C VAL A 72 1.04 -8.60 28.10
N ASN A 73 0.45 -7.71 27.31
CA ASN A 73 -0.04 -8.00 25.97
C ASN A 73 0.70 -7.11 24.96
N ASN A 74 1.12 -7.69 23.84
CA ASN A 74 1.73 -6.97 22.75
C ASN A 74 0.73 -6.83 21.60
N VAL A 75 0.66 -5.63 21.02
CA VAL A 75 -0.07 -5.36 19.79
C VAL A 75 0.96 -5.19 18.69
N PRO A 76 1.00 -6.09 17.69
CA PRO A 76 1.92 -5.97 16.58
C PRO A 76 1.57 -4.75 15.73
N LYS A 77 2.61 -4.11 15.18
CA LYS A 77 2.44 -3.04 14.22
C LYS A 77 2.14 -3.62 12.84
N ILE A 78 1.18 -3.04 12.15
CA ILE A 78 0.87 -3.36 10.76
C ILE A 78 1.84 -2.60 9.86
N GLU A 79 2.71 -3.33 9.13
CA GLU A 79 3.79 -2.75 8.32
C GLU A 79 3.76 -3.33 6.89
N PRO A 80 2.83 -2.87 6.04
CA PRO A 80 2.80 -3.28 4.64
C PRO A 80 3.97 -2.69 3.86
N LYS A 81 4.46 -3.42 2.83
CA LYS A 81 5.52 -2.95 1.93
C LYS A 81 5.11 -3.14 0.48
N LYS A 82 5.46 -2.17 -0.36
CA LYS A 82 5.29 -2.23 -1.81
C LYS A 82 6.63 -2.26 -2.51
N ASP A 83 6.69 -2.99 -3.61
CA ASP A 83 7.83 -3.05 -4.52
C ASP A 83 7.33 -3.15 -5.97
N VAL A 84 8.24 -3.02 -6.92
CA VAL A 84 8.01 -3.23 -8.35
C VAL A 84 9.01 -4.26 -8.84
N VAL A 85 8.53 -5.31 -9.50
CA VAL A 85 9.37 -6.42 -9.98
C VAL A 85 8.94 -6.88 -11.37
N ILE A 86 9.80 -7.58 -12.09
CA ILE A 86 9.43 -8.15 -13.42
C ILE A 86 8.40 -9.25 -13.24
N ASP A 87 8.64 -10.19 -12.33
CA ASP A 87 7.75 -11.31 -12.03
C ASP A 87 7.92 -11.75 -10.57
N HIS A 88 7.13 -12.73 -10.12
CA HIS A 88 7.18 -13.24 -8.74
C HIS A 88 8.48 -13.99 -8.40
N LEU A 89 9.27 -14.41 -9.38
CA LEU A 89 10.57 -15.07 -9.18
C LEU A 89 11.72 -14.06 -9.12
N SER A 90 11.50 -12.85 -9.61
CA SER A 90 12.52 -11.81 -9.65
C SER A 90 12.84 -11.31 -8.23
N LYS A 91 14.16 -11.27 -7.95
CA LYS A 91 14.69 -10.67 -6.71
C LYS A 91 15.11 -9.21 -6.91
N GLU A 92 15.10 -8.74 -8.14
CA GLU A 92 15.52 -7.39 -8.48
C GLU A 92 14.32 -6.44 -8.42
N SER A 93 14.43 -5.42 -7.59
CA SER A 93 13.48 -4.30 -7.52
C SER A 93 13.65 -3.37 -8.70
N LEU A 94 12.53 -2.91 -9.24
CA LEU A 94 12.46 -1.82 -10.23
C LEU A 94 12.09 -0.48 -9.57
N ASP A 95 11.95 -0.42 -8.26
CA ASP A 95 11.72 0.84 -7.55
C ASP A 95 12.90 1.80 -7.78
N GLY A 96 12.61 3.03 -8.21
CA GLY A 96 13.60 4.03 -8.63
C GLY A 96 14.24 3.77 -10.00
N LYS A 97 13.74 2.82 -10.80
CA LYS A 97 14.29 2.44 -12.12
C LYS A 97 13.32 2.70 -13.26
N ASP A 98 13.85 2.55 -14.48
CA ASP A 98 13.06 2.67 -15.70
C ASP A 98 12.25 1.40 -15.97
N VAL A 99 10.97 1.61 -16.32
CA VAL A 99 10.08 0.62 -16.93
C VAL A 99 9.80 1.08 -18.35
N LYS A 100 10.06 0.24 -19.34
CA LYS A 100 9.89 0.61 -20.75
C LYS A 100 8.41 0.70 -21.12
N LEU A 101 8.10 1.55 -22.12
CA LEU A 101 6.77 1.56 -22.71
C LEU A 101 6.41 0.16 -23.25
N ASN A 102 5.18 -0.29 -23.04
CA ASN A 102 4.65 -1.62 -23.33
C ASN A 102 5.34 -2.79 -22.56
N GLN A 103 6.15 -2.47 -21.56
CA GLN A 103 6.73 -3.51 -20.70
C GLN A 103 5.70 -4.02 -19.70
N THR A 104 5.62 -5.34 -19.58
CA THR A 104 4.88 -6.01 -18.50
C THR A 104 5.77 -6.12 -17.27
N PHE A 105 5.20 -5.84 -16.10
CA PHE A 105 5.84 -5.91 -14.79
C PHE A 105 4.78 -6.19 -13.72
N ASN A 106 5.17 -6.34 -12.47
CA ASN A 106 4.25 -6.55 -11.36
C ASN A 106 4.46 -5.51 -10.25
N TYR A 107 3.37 -4.97 -9.72
CA TYR A 107 3.37 -4.41 -8.39
C TYR A 107 3.33 -5.56 -7.39
N LYS A 108 4.33 -5.60 -6.52
CA LYS A 108 4.44 -6.55 -5.41
C LYS A 108 3.96 -5.88 -4.13
N LEU A 109 2.90 -6.43 -3.55
CA LEU A 109 2.26 -5.93 -2.32
C LEU A 109 2.54 -6.94 -1.20
N VAL A 110 3.41 -6.60 -0.26
CA VAL A 110 3.77 -7.48 0.86
C VAL A 110 2.94 -7.09 2.07
N GLY A 111 2.05 -7.97 2.49
CA GLY A 111 1.20 -7.76 3.66
C GLY A 111 1.99 -7.81 4.96
N SER A 112 1.39 -7.36 6.04
CA SER A 112 2.02 -7.36 7.36
C SER A 112 2.16 -8.78 7.90
N LEU A 113 3.26 -9.04 8.59
CA LEU A 113 3.42 -10.28 9.33
C LEU A 113 2.45 -10.32 10.52
N ILE A 114 1.60 -11.32 10.54
CA ILE A 114 0.73 -11.63 11.67
C ILE A 114 1.48 -12.59 12.58
N PRO A 115 1.72 -12.26 13.86
CA PRO A 115 2.51 -13.08 14.76
C PRO A 115 1.79 -14.37 15.13
N LYS A 116 2.57 -15.36 15.52
CA LYS A 116 2.07 -16.56 16.18
C LYS A 116 1.64 -16.26 17.62
N ASP A 117 0.96 -17.21 18.23
CA ASP A 117 0.48 -17.16 19.62
C ASP A 117 -0.41 -15.93 19.89
N ARG A 118 -1.16 -15.51 18.85
CA ARG A 118 -2.09 -14.39 18.92
C ARG A 118 -3.36 -14.79 19.67
N SER A 119 -3.93 -13.86 20.39
CA SER A 119 -5.19 -14.05 21.13
C SER A 119 -6.43 -13.75 20.27
N GLU A 120 -6.25 -13.16 19.10
CA GLU A 120 -7.34 -12.80 18.20
C GLU A 120 -7.23 -13.58 16.89
N GLN A 121 -8.35 -14.11 16.44
CA GLN A 121 -8.46 -14.80 15.16
C GLN A 121 -8.31 -13.81 14.00
N LEU A 122 -7.61 -14.22 12.95
CA LEU A 122 -7.53 -13.45 11.71
C LEU A 122 -8.85 -13.63 10.93
N PHE A 123 -9.53 -12.52 10.60
CA PHE A 123 -10.78 -12.52 9.84
C PHE A 123 -10.80 -11.55 8.67
N GLU A 124 -9.81 -10.64 8.59
CA GLU A 124 -9.65 -9.74 7.46
C GLU A 124 -8.17 -9.53 7.14
N TYR A 125 -7.81 -9.80 5.89
CA TYR A 125 -6.48 -9.56 5.35
C TYR A 125 -6.65 -9.17 3.89
N LYS A 126 -6.56 -7.85 3.62
CA LYS A 126 -6.94 -7.25 2.36
C LYS A 126 -5.89 -6.29 1.84
N PHE A 127 -5.71 -6.29 0.52
CA PHE A 127 -4.86 -5.38 -0.22
C PHE A 127 -5.73 -4.53 -1.14
N ARG A 128 -5.52 -3.21 -1.13
CA ARG A 128 -6.17 -2.26 -2.04
C ARG A 128 -5.10 -1.43 -2.71
N ASP A 129 -4.96 -1.59 -4.01
CA ASP A 129 -4.10 -0.76 -4.87
C ASP A 129 -4.95 0.27 -5.61
N ASP A 130 -4.47 1.52 -5.66
CA ASP A 130 -5.05 2.64 -6.41
C ASP A 130 -3.94 3.09 -7.38
N TYR A 131 -3.77 2.33 -8.49
CA TYR A 131 -2.71 2.55 -9.46
C TYR A 131 -3.09 3.68 -10.44
N ASP A 132 -2.09 4.30 -11.07
CA ASP A 132 -2.30 5.33 -12.08
C ASP A 132 -2.74 4.68 -13.40
N GLU A 133 -4.05 4.66 -13.65
CA GLU A 133 -4.68 4.07 -14.83
C GLU A 133 -4.37 4.81 -16.14
N THR A 134 -3.79 6.01 -16.05
CA THR A 134 -3.34 6.75 -17.23
C THR A 134 -1.98 6.27 -17.74
N HIS A 135 -1.17 5.68 -16.85
CA HIS A 135 0.17 5.21 -17.16
C HIS A 135 0.30 3.68 -17.17
N ASP A 136 -0.52 2.98 -16.39
CA ASP A 136 -0.47 1.54 -16.22
C ASP A 136 -1.81 0.88 -16.53
N ASP A 137 -1.80 -0.20 -17.32
CA ASP A 137 -2.97 -1.05 -17.55
C ASP A 137 -2.86 -2.34 -16.75
N TYR A 138 -3.78 -2.55 -15.82
CA TYR A 138 -3.88 -3.79 -15.05
C TYR A 138 -4.39 -4.92 -15.93
N GLN A 139 -3.62 -6.02 -16.05
CA GLN A 139 -3.93 -7.13 -16.95
C GLN A 139 -5.03 -8.06 -16.43
N SER A 140 -5.62 -7.77 -15.26
CA SER A 140 -6.59 -8.63 -14.56
C SER A 140 -6.00 -9.99 -14.17
N ILE A 141 -4.67 -10.06 -14.06
CA ILE A 141 -3.90 -11.21 -13.63
C ILE A 141 -3.25 -10.86 -12.31
N TYR A 142 -3.47 -11.73 -11.31
CA TYR A 142 -2.80 -11.60 -10.02
C TYR A 142 -2.42 -12.98 -9.47
N GLN A 143 -1.44 -13.01 -8.60
CA GLN A 143 -1.01 -14.19 -7.88
C GLN A 143 -0.77 -13.82 -6.41
N VAL A 144 -1.05 -14.74 -5.52
CA VAL A 144 -0.85 -14.57 -4.08
C VAL A 144 -0.04 -15.73 -3.56
N PHE A 145 1.01 -15.44 -2.79
CA PHE A 145 1.90 -16.44 -2.22
C PHE A 145 2.06 -16.27 -0.71
N ALA A 146 2.20 -17.39 -0.01
CA ALA A 146 2.65 -17.40 1.38
C ALA A 146 4.12 -16.94 1.47
N THR A 147 4.46 -16.14 2.48
CA THR A 147 5.86 -15.76 2.75
C THR A 147 6.44 -16.45 3.98
N VAL A 148 5.58 -17.11 4.76
CA VAL A 148 5.92 -17.89 5.96
C VAL A 148 5.21 -19.24 5.95
N ASP A 149 5.73 -20.19 6.69
CA ASP A 149 5.11 -21.49 6.90
C ASP A 149 3.94 -21.37 7.87
N PHE A 150 2.82 -22.02 7.55
CA PHE A 150 1.67 -22.08 8.47
C PHE A 150 0.85 -23.37 8.28
N GLU A 151 -0.09 -23.62 9.21
CA GLU A 151 -0.99 -24.75 9.19
C GLU A 151 -2.43 -24.30 9.49
N THR A 152 -3.38 -24.95 8.87
CA THR A 152 -4.82 -24.73 9.06
C THR A 152 -5.44 -25.76 9.99
N SER A 153 -6.58 -25.48 10.56
CA SER A 153 -7.29 -26.33 11.52
C SER A 153 -7.76 -27.67 10.94
N ASP A 154 -7.82 -27.78 9.61
CA ASP A 154 -8.09 -29.04 8.89
C ASP A 154 -6.81 -29.84 8.59
N GLY A 155 -5.66 -29.38 9.06
CA GLY A 155 -4.36 -30.05 8.93
C GLY A 155 -3.64 -29.82 7.61
N GLN A 156 -4.09 -28.87 6.75
CA GLN A 156 -3.33 -28.47 5.58
C GLN A 156 -2.09 -27.68 6.01
N LYS A 157 -0.94 -27.99 5.37
CA LYS A 157 0.34 -27.33 5.64
C LYS A 157 0.78 -26.53 4.43
N PHE A 158 1.10 -25.28 4.66
CA PHE A 158 1.58 -24.35 3.67
C PHE A 158 3.03 -23.96 3.98
N LYS A 159 3.83 -23.85 2.93
CA LYS A 159 5.21 -23.39 3.01
C LYS A 159 5.35 -22.00 2.42
N ALA A 160 6.37 -21.28 2.84
CA ALA A 160 6.78 -20.06 2.16
C ALA A 160 7.01 -20.34 0.66
N GLY A 161 6.33 -19.57 -0.20
CA GLY A 161 6.32 -19.75 -1.65
C GLY A 161 5.10 -20.53 -2.18
N ASP A 162 4.28 -21.14 -1.33
CA ASP A 162 3.05 -21.80 -1.79
C ASP A 162 2.02 -20.79 -2.29
N GLU A 163 1.36 -21.13 -3.40
CA GLU A 163 0.36 -20.25 -4.01
C GLU A 163 -0.97 -20.29 -3.25
N LEU A 164 -1.47 -19.11 -2.89
CA LEU A 164 -2.70 -18.91 -2.13
C LEU A 164 -3.82 -18.24 -2.95
N THR A 165 -3.63 -17.99 -4.25
CA THR A 165 -4.58 -17.26 -5.10
C THR A 165 -6.00 -17.81 -5.03
N LYS A 166 -6.17 -19.13 -4.95
CA LYS A 166 -7.48 -19.82 -4.86
C LYS A 166 -8.28 -19.49 -3.57
N PHE A 167 -7.63 -18.95 -2.54
CA PHE A 167 -8.26 -18.55 -1.28
C PHE A 167 -8.53 -17.05 -1.21
N THR A 168 -8.49 -16.40 -2.36
CA THR A 168 -8.70 -14.96 -2.48
C THR A 168 -9.67 -14.63 -3.60
N SER A 169 -10.24 -13.44 -3.53
CA SER A 169 -11.07 -12.85 -4.58
C SER A 169 -10.55 -11.48 -4.96
N GLN A 170 -10.83 -11.04 -6.20
CA GLN A 170 -10.51 -9.69 -6.65
C GLN A 170 -11.77 -8.90 -6.99
N VAL A 171 -11.73 -7.59 -6.71
CA VAL A 171 -12.69 -6.61 -7.21
C VAL A 171 -11.90 -5.51 -7.95
N VAL A 172 -12.29 -5.23 -9.19
CA VAL A 172 -11.54 -4.34 -10.08
C VAL A 172 -12.42 -3.23 -10.61
N ASP A 173 -11.96 -1.99 -10.52
CA ASP A 173 -12.51 -0.82 -11.22
C ASP A 173 -11.38 -0.18 -12.05
N LYS A 174 -11.17 -0.71 -13.26
CA LYS A 174 -10.09 -0.24 -14.16
C LYS A 174 -10.22 1.24 -14.53
N ALA A 175 -11.46 1.76 -14.59
CA ALA A 175 -11.69 3.16 -14.94
C ALA A 175 -11.22 4.13 -13.85
N LYS A 176 -10.96 3.61 -12.65
CA LYS A 176 -10.46 4.39 -11.50
C LYS A 176 -9.13 3.85 -10.97
N GLY A 177 -8.48 2.96 -11.69
CA GLY A 177 -7.21 2.38 -11.26
C GLY A 177 -7.28 1.54 -9.98
N LYS A 178 -8.44 0.95 -9.63
CA LYS A 178 -8.61 0.27 -8.34
C LYS A 178 -8.63 -1.24 -8.46
N VAL A 179 -7.82 -1.88 -7.62
CA VAL A 179 -7.78 -3.33 -7.45
C VAL A 179 -7.82 -3.66 -5.96
N ASP A 180 -8.87 -4.37 -5.54
CA ASP A 180 -8.99 -4.95 -4.20
C ASP A 180 -8.75 -6.46 -4.28
N ILE A 181 -7.81 -6.99 -3.50
CA ILE A 181 -7.60 -8.43 -3.29
C ILE A 181 -7.91 -8.74 -1.83
N SER A 182 -8.84 -9.66 -1.61
CA SER A 182 -9.29 -10.03 -0.26
C SER A 182 -9.19 -11.54 -0.08
N PHE A 183 -8.64 -11.97 1.05
CA PHE A 183 -8.71 -13.38 1.46
C PHE A 183 -10.13 -13.77 1.89
N ASP A 184 -10.48 -15.02 1.69
CA ASP A 184 -11.73 -15.60 2.18
C ASP A 184 -11.72 -15.68 3.71
N ASP A 185 -12.77 -15.20 4.33
CA ASP A 185 -12.93 -15.18 5.79
C ASP A 185 -12.81 -16.59 6.40
N ALA A 186 -13.42 -17.60 5.75
CA ALA A 186 -13.33 -18.99 6.20
C ALA A 186 -11.90 -19.52 6.17
N PHE A 187 -11.12 -19.19 5.14
CA PHE A 187 -9.71 -19.57 5.05
C PHE A 187 -8.88 -18.89 6.16
N LEU A 188 -9.03 -17.57 6.34
CA LEU A 188 -8.32 -16.84 7.39
C LEU A 188 -8.59 -17.39 8.79
N LYS A 189 -9.84 -17.73 9.08
CA LYS A 189 -10.26 -18.33 10.35
C LYS A 189 -9.75 -19.74 10.57
N SER A 190 -9.39 -20.44 9.51
CA SER A 190 -8.80 -21.78 9.62
C SER A 190 -7.33 -21.77 9.99
N ILE A 191 -6.62 -20.63 9.83
CA ILE A 191 -5.19 -20.52 10.13
C ILE A 191 -5.00 -20.59 11.64
N LEU A 192 -4.23 -21.59 12.11
CA LEU A 192 -3.97 -21.80 13.53
C LEU A 192 -3.22 -20.61 14.14
N GLU A 193 -3.65 -20.17 15.31
CA GLU A 193 -3.07 -19.03 16.02
C GLU A 193 -1.61 -19.29 16.46
N THR A 194 -1.20 -20.55 16.56
CA THR A 194 0.17 -20.98 16.89
C THR A 194 1.18 -20.74 15.78
N PHE A 195 0.72 -20.37 14.58
CA PHE A 195 1.55 -20.06 13.42
C PHE A 195 1.51 -18.57 13.09
N GLU A 196 2.61 -18.08 12.52
CA GLU A 196 2.64 -16.79 11.83
C GLU A 196 1.83 -16.86 10.55
N PHE A 197 1.38 -15.72 10.04
CA PHE A 197 0.78 -15.63 8.72
C PHE A 197 1.27 -14.37 8.02
N GLN A 198 1.69 -14.53 6.79
CA GLN A 198 1.99 -13.40 5.90
C GLN A 198 1.83 -13.86 4.45
N ALA A 199 1.28 -12.98 3.62
CA ALA A 199 1.15 -13.22 2.19
C ALA A 199 1.62 -12.00 1.41
N GLU A 200 2.01 -12.24 0.16
CA GLU A 200 2.35 -11.22 -0.83
C GLU A 200 1.51 -11.41 -2.08
N VAL A 201 1.15 -10.29 -2.71
CA VAL A 201 0.33 -10.24 -3.93
C VAL A 201 1.17 -9.66 -5.06
N TYR A 202 1.05 -10.23 -6.24
CA TYR A 202 1.63 -9.72 -7.48
C TYR A 202 0.50 -9.32 -8.42
N LEU A 203 0.44 -8.04 -8.78
CA LEU A 203 -0.53 -7.47 -9.74
C LEU A 203 0.19 -7.22 -11.05
N GLN A 204 -0.19 -7.94 -12.12
CA GLN A 204 0.43 -7.78 -13.42
C GLN A 204 -0.06 -6.53 -14.14
N MET A 205 0.88 -5.64 -14.46
CA MET A 205 0.66 -4.38 -15.14
C MET A 205 1.37 -4.36 -16.49
N THR A 206 0.90 -3.50 -17.40
CA THR A 206 1.62 -3.09 -18.60
C THR A 206 1.73 -1.57 -18.61
N ARG A 207 2.93 -1.03 -18.78
CA ARG A 207 3.16 0.41 -18.92
C ARG A 207 2.65 0.90 -20.27
N ILE A 208 1.68 1.83 -20.28
CA ILE A 208 1.01 2.32 -21.48
C ILE A 208 1.33 3.76 -21.82
N GLN A 209 1.97 4.50 -20.93
CA GLN A 209 2.35 5.91 -21.17
C GLN A 209 3.71 6.22 -20.54
N SER A 210 4.50 7.10 -21.21
CA SER A 210 5.74 7.65 -20.67
C SER A 210 5.47 8.62 -19.54
N GLY A 211 6.40 8.72 -18.59
CA GLY A 211 6.30 9.59 -17.44
C GLY A 211 6.86 8.97 -16.17
N THR A 212 6.72 9.67 -15.06
CA THR A 212 7.04 9.17 -13.72
C THR A 212 5.76 8.74 -13.02
N VAL A 213 5.76 7.54 -12.48
CA VAL A 213 4.61 6.95 -11.77
C VAL A 213 5.01 6.66 -10.32
N GLU A 214 4.24 7.19 -9.40
CA GLU A 214 4.31 6.90 -7.97
C GLU A 214 3.12 6.03 -7.59
N ASN A 215 3.36 4.98 -6.79
CA ASN A 215 2.29 4.12 -6.35
C ASN A 215 2.47 3.64 -4.91
N THR A 216 1.36 3.60 -4.16
CA THR A 216 1.23 3.02 -2.82
C THR A 216 0.10 2.01 -2.82
N TYR A 217 -0.09 1.28 -1.74
CA TYR A 217 -1.30 0.50 -1.52
C TYR A 217 -1.73 0.56 -0.06
N SER A 218 -3.01 0.33 0.21
CA SER A 218 -3.55 0.16 1.56
C SER A 218 -3.68 -1.32 1.91
N HIS A 219 -3.22 -1.68 3.10
CA HIS A 219 -3.37 -3.01 3.67
C HIS A 219 -4.30 -2.96 4.88
N THR A 220 -5.32 -3.82 4.89
CA THR A 220 -6.27 -3.93 6.00
C THR A 220 -6.12 -5.26 6.70
N VAL A 221 -5.91 -5.23 8.01
CA VAL A 221 -5.89 -6.40 8.89
C VAL A 221 -6.91 -6.20 10.00
N ASN A 222 -7.89 -7.09 10.13
CA ASN A 222 -8.91 -7.05 11.18
C ASN A 222 -9.51 -5.64 11.39
N GLY A 223 -9.81 -4.91 10.28
CA GLY A 223 -10.39 -3.59 10.29
C GLY A 223 -9.41 -2.44 10.55
N VAL A 224 -8.12 -2.70 10.64
CA VAL A 224 -7.07 -1.67 10.74
C VAL A 224 -6.42 -1.49 9.38
N GLU A 225 -6.52 -0.29 8.80
CA GLU A 225 -5.94 0.05 7.51
C GLU A 225 -4.66 0.86 7.68
N VAL A 226 -3.60 0.45 6.97
CA VAL A 226 -2.29 1.13 6.94
C VAL A 226 -1.79 1.20 5.50
N VAL A 227 -1.24 2.35 5.12
CA VAL A 227 -0.66 2.58 3.79
C VAL A 227 0.80 2.13 3.77
N SER A 228 1.22 1.52 2.66
CA SER A 228 2.61 1.09 2.41
C SER A 228 3.56 2.26 2.16
N ASN A 229 4.84 1.94 1.92
CA ASN A 229 5.77 2.86 1.27
C ASN A 229 5.30 3.17 -0.16
N THR A 230 5.76 4.33 -0.69
CA THR A 230 5.65 4.67 -2.11
C THR A 230 6.76 4.00 -2.89
N VAL A 231 6.43 3.46 -4.07
CA VAL A 231 7.40 3.06 -5.10
C VAL A 231 7.32 4.03 -6.27
N VAL A 232 8.44 4.25 -6.95
CA VAL A 232 8.55 5.18 -8.09
C VAL A 232 9.17 4.47 -9.27
N THR A 233 8.56 4.60 -10.45
CA THR A 233 9.15 4.13 -11.71
C THR A 233 9.11 5.24 -12.75
N HIS A 234 10.05 5.21 -13.70
CA HIS A 234 10.12 6.18 -14.78
C HIS A 234 10.07 5.48 -16.13
N THR A 235 9.36 6.08 -17.09
CA THR A 235 9.33 5.62 -18.47
C THR A 235 9.78 6.77 -19.36
N PRO A 236 10.97 6.68 -19.99
CA PRO A 236 11.46 7.70 -20.90
C PRO A 236 10.52 7.94 -22.07
N GLU A 237 10.44 9.18 -22.55
CA GLU A 237 9.77 9.48 -23.81
C GLU A 237 10.52 8.83 -24.98
N GLU A 238 9.77 8.30 -25.96
CA GLU A 238 10.39 7.84 -27.18
C GLU A 238 11.09 9.01 -27.90
N PRO A 239 12.31 8.81 -28.42
CA PRO A 239 13.00 9.84 -29.15
C PRO A 239 12.13 10.31 -30.33
N LYS A 240 11.82 11.60 -30.40
CA LYS A 240 11.08 12.17 -31.52
C LYS A 240 11.88 11.89 -32.80
N PRO A 241 11.27 11.31 -33.85
CA PRO A 241 11.97 11.06 -35.10
C PRO A 241 12.68 12.35 -35.56
N GLU A 242 13.98 12.29 -35.76
CA GLU A 242 14.70 13.41 -36.34
C GLU A 242 14.04 13.78 -37.66
N PRO A 243 13.83 15.07 -37.98
CA PRO A 243 13.34 15.51 -39.27
C PRO A 243 14.27 14.93 -40.32
N LYS A 244 13.75 14.08 -41.20
CA LYS A 244 14.53 13.60 -42.35
C LYS A 244 15.07 14.82 -43.06
N THR A 245 16.40 14.96 -43.09
CA THR A 245 17.09 15.92 -43.95
C THR A 245 16.53 15.76 -45.36
N PRO A 246 16.08 16.85 -46.03
CA PRO A 246 15.61 16.73 -47.39
C PRO A 246 16.69 16.03 -48.25
N GLU A 247 16.34 14.94 -48.92
CA GLU A 247 17.24 14.31 -49.89
C GLU A 247 17.69 15.37 -50.88
N GLU A 248 19.00 15.63 -50.93
CA GLU A 248 19.58 16.44 -52.01
C GLU A 248 19.17 15.80 -53.33
N HIS A 249 18.33 16.53 -54.10
CA HIS A 249 18.05 16.15 -55.47
C HIS A 249 19.37 16.01 -56.23
N PRO A 250 19.59 14.94 -56.99
CA PRO A 250 20.76 14.81 -57.87
C PRO A 250 20.82 16.04 -58.79
N GLN A 251 21.93 16.77 -58.69
CA GLN A 251 22.16 17.90 -59.64
C GLN A 251 22.24 17.33 -61.02
N GLU A 252 21.39 17.84 -61.94
CA GLU A 252 21.49 17.58 -63.35
C GLU A 252 22.90 17.97 -63.85
N PRO A 253 23.49 17.20 -64.83
CA PRO A 253 24.80 17.48 -65.35
C PRO A 253 24.80 18.81 -66.08
N LYS A 254 25.66 19.74 -65.63
CA LYS A 254 25.87 21.04 -66.28
C LYS A 254 26.35 20.83 -67.71
N ASN A 255 25.52 21.21 -68.70
CA ASN A 255 25.96 21.38 -70.09
C ASN A 255 27.02 22.49 -70.23
N PRO A 256 28.06 22.31 -71.02
CA PRO A 256 29.10 23.33 -71.17
C PRO A 256 28.53 24.53 -71.91
N SER A 257 28.65 25.71 -71.33
CA SER A 257 28.22 26.99 -71.85
C SER A 257 29.18 27.46 -72.90
N LEU A 258 28.66 27.83 -74.11
CA LEU A 258 29.36 28.59 -75.15
C LEU A 258 29.65 30.03 -74.69
N PRO A 259 30.74 30.67 -75.14
CA PRO A 259 31.12 32.01 -74.75
C PRO A 259 30.19 33.07 -75.23
N ASN A 260 29.69 33.92 -74.36
CA ASN A 260 28.86 35.07 -74.76
C ASN A 260 29.70 36.33 -74.84
N THR A 261 29.69 36.92 -76.04
CA THR A 261 30.24 38.27 -76.33
C THR A 261 29.11 39.29 -76.33
N GLY A 262 29.21 40.28 -75.44
CA GLY A 262 28.58 41.58 -75.79
C GLY A 262 27.58 42.16 -74.76
N THR A 263 28.07 43.23 -74.13
CA THR A 263 27.43 44.52 -73.81
C THR A 263 26.23 44.65 -72.83
N ALA A 264 26.59 45.33 -71.77
CA ALA A 264 26.05 46.58 -71.24
C ALA A 264 24.63 46.64 -70.62
N SER A 265 24.68 47.04 -69.37
CA SER A 265 23.85 48.03 -68.64
C SER A 265 22.34 47.81 -68.45
N SER A 266 21.88 47.74 -67.24
CA SER A 266 21.23 48.78 -66.49
C SER A 266 20.49 48.20 -65.24
N MET A 267 20.83 48.68 -64.13
CA MET A 267 20.07 49.46 -63.11
C MET A 267 18.68 49.01 -62.74
N LEU A 268 18.53 48.96 -61.44
CA LEU A 268 17.36 49.29 -60.57
C LEU A 268 16.33 48.19 -60.24
N GLY A 269 16.12 48.11 -58.95
CA GLY A 269 14.86 47.74 -58.36
C GLY A 269 14.97 46.97 -56.99
N TYR A 270 15.26 47.62 -56.03
CA TYR A 270 14.72 47.89 -54.69
C TYR A 270 13.53 47.07 -54.22
N VAL A 271 13.57 46.87 -52.87
CA VAL A 271 12.43 46.70 -51.91
C VAL A 271 12.10 45.23 -51.58
N GLY A 272 12.06 44.81 -50.37
CA GLY A 272 12.03 45.39 -49.04
C GLY A 272 11.41 44.39 -48.08
N SER A 273 11.97 44.34 -46.95
CA SER A 273 11.38 44.28 -45.62
C SER A 273 10.24 43.35 -45.32
N GLY A 274 10.36 42.67 -44.22
CA GLY A 274 9.24 42.21 -43.44
C GLY A 274 9.61 41.28 -42.30
N ILE A 275 10.34 41.78 -41.32
CA ILE A 275 10.39 41.15 -39.96
C ILE A 275 9.10 41.51 -39.26
N LEU A 276 8.38 40.53 -38.76
CA LEU A 276 7.40 40.77 -37.70
C LEU A 276 7.54 39.73 -36.57
N SER A 277 8.21 40.19 -35.52
CA SER A 277 8.20 39.62 -34.20
C SER A 277 6.87 39.92 -33.55
N MET A 278 6.17 38.94 -32.98
CA MET A 278 5.13 39.15 -31.98
C MET A 278 5.48 38.43 -30.70
N LEU A 279 5.94 39.20 -29.74
CA LEU A 279 5.89 38.94 -28.32
C LEU A 279 4.44 39.11 -27.86
N GLY A 280 3.87 38.04 -27.31
CA GLY A 280 2.61 38.09 -26.60
C GLY A 280 2.83 37.85 -25.11
N LEU A 281 2.93 38.91 -24.36
CA LEU A 281 2.77 38.94 -22.91
C LEU A 281 1.31 38.66 -22.56
N VAL A 282 1.03 37.68 -21.69
CA VAL A 282 -0.25 37.59 -21.00
C VAL A 282 -0.03 37.56 -19.49
N GLY A 283 -0.72 38.50 -18.89
CA GLY A 283 -0.58 38.91 -17.53
C GLY A 283 -1.16 37.97 -16.48
N ILE A 284 -0.55 38.12 -15.34
CA ILE A 284 -0.95 37.61 -14.04
C ILE A 284 -2.21 38.33 -13.55
N LYS A 285 -3.23 37.58 -13.15
CA LYS A 285 -4.30 38.10 -12.28
C LYS A 285 -4.30 37.36 -10.96
N ARG A 286 -3.83 38.06 -9.92
CA ARG A 286 -4.15 37.79 -8.51
C ARG A 286 -5.62 38.09 -8.26
N LYS A 287 -6.30 37.26 -7.51
CA LYS A 287 -7.49 37.65 -6.76
C LYS A 287 -7.32 37.23 -5.31
N LYS A 288 -7.37 38.22 -4.46
CA LYS A 288 -7.68 38.15 -3.03
C LYS A 288 -9.18 37.86 -2.88
N ASP A 289 -9.55 36.97 -2.02
CA ASP A 289 -10.31 37.15 -0.76
C ASP A 289 -10.38 35.79 -0.07
#